data_6fef531837fc014a28336f030ef60c74
#
_entry.id   6fef531837fc014a28336f030ef60c74
#
_cell.length_a   1.000
_cell.length_b   1.000
_cell.length_c   1.000
_cell.angle_alpha   90.00
_cell.angle_beta   90.00
_cell.angle_gamma   90.00
#
_symmetry.space_group_name_H-M   'P 1'
#
loop_
_entity.id
_entity.type
_entity.pdbx_description
1 polymer ?
#
loop_
_entity_poly.entity_id
_entity_poly.type
_entity_poly.pdbx_seq_one_letter_code
_entity_poly.pdbx_strand_id
1 'polypeptide(L)'
;MNHPIYRITSVEHIAPYSLRLHFDDGLARTIDFEPILEGELYGPLRHPAAFAKVTLDPEIHTVVWPYGADFDPATLHDWPEHEAAFHAAARRWSHAGANAQP
;
A
#
# COMPACT_ATOMS: atom_id res chain seq x y z
N MET A 1 -11.31 -12.96 22.24
CA MET A 1 -11.74 -12.12 21.11
C MET A 1 -10.84 -12.33 19.92
N ASN A 2 -11.43 -12.57 18.78
CA ASN A 2 -10.66 -12.82 17.57
C ASN A 2 -10.56 -11.56 16.73
N HIS A 3 -9.35 -11.25 16.29
CA HIS A 3 -9.17 -10.23 15.27
C HIS A 3 -9.56 -10.81 13.93
N PRO A 4 -10.28 -10.06 13.11
CA PRO A 4 -10.59 -10.52 11.77
C PRO A 4 -9.29 -10.71 10.99
N ILE A 5 -9.22 -11.81 10.26
CA ILE A 5 -8.11 -12.05 9.35
C ILE A 5 -8.65 -11.81 7.94
N TYR A 6 -8.20 -10.74 7.33
CA TYR A 6 -8.60 -10.40 5.98
C TYR A 6 -7.57 -10.92 4.99
N ARG A 7 -8.07 -11.44 3.86
CA ARG A 7 -7.20 -11.92 2.79
C ARG A 7 -7.59 -11.22 1.51
N ILE A 8 -6.58 -10.74 0.79
CA ILE A 8 -6.79 -10.17 -0.54
C ILE A 8 -6.82 -11.33 -1.52
N THR A 9 -7.88 -11.44 -2.29
CA THR A 9 -8.07 -12.54 -3.23
C THR A 9 -7.71 -12.18 -4.66
N SER A 10 -7.74 -10.87 -4.99
CA SER A 10 -7.29 -10.42 -6.29
C SER A 10 -6.89 -8.96 -6.23
N VAL A 11 -6.04 -8.54 -7.16
CA VAL A 11 -5.57 -7.17 -7.28
C VAL A 11 -5.66 -6.76 -8.75
N GLU A 12 -6.17 -5.54 -8.99
CA GLU A 12 -6.23 -4.96 -10.32
C GLU A 12 -5.46 -3.64 -10.30
N HIS A 13 -4.54 -3.47 -11.23
CA HIS A 13 -3.77 -2.23 -11.39
C HIS A 13 -4.56 -1.32 -12.33
N ILE A 14 -5.26 -0.32 -11.78
CA ILE A 14 -6.25 0.45 -12.53
C ILE A 14 -5.78 1.85 -12.92
N ALA A 15 -4.70 2.34 -12.32
CA ALA A 15 -4.10 3.64 -12.63
C ALA A 15 -2.64 3.56 -12.21
N PRO A 16 -1.78 4.52 -12.60
CA PRO A 16 -0.35 4.39 -12.33
C PRO A 16 -0.01 4.05 -10.88
N TYR A 17 -0.77 4.59 -9.92
CA TYR A 17 -0.50 4.35 -8.49
C TYR A 17 -1.74 3.88 -7.75
N SER A 18 -2.73 3.35 -8.45
CA SER A 18 -3.98 2.93 -7.84
C SER A 18 -4.23 1.45 -8.07
N LEU A 19 -4.71 0.79 -7.03
CA LEU A 19 -5.07 -0.61 -7.09
C LEU A 19 -6.52 -0.78 -6.65
N ARG A 20 -7.19 -1.73 -7.27
CA ARG A 20 -8.47 -2.23 -6.77
C ARG A 20 -8.23 -3.60 -6.15
N LEU A 21 -8.57 -3.73 -4.89
CA LEU A 21 -8.31 -4.93 -4.10
C LEU A 21 -9.64 -5.60 -3.77
N HIS A 22 -9.70 -6.92 -3.97
CA HIS A 22 -10.86 -7.72 -3.59
C HIS A 22 -10.49 -8.58 -2.40
N PHE A 23 -11.35 -8.61 -1.40
CA PHE A 23 -11.12 -9.31 -0.15
C PHE A 23 -12.02 -10.55 -0.07
N ASP A 24 -11.63 -11.51 0.76
CA ASP A 24 -12.34 -12.77 0.89
C ASP A 24 -13.70 -12.62 1.57
N ASP A 25 -13.97 -11.48 2.20
CA ASP A 25 -15.30 -11.20 2.77
C ASP A 25 -16.25 -10.52 1.76
N GLY A 26 -15.80 -10.34 0.52
CA GLY A 26 -16.61 -9.72 -0.53
C GLY A 26 -16.40 -8.22 -0.69
N LEU A 27 -15.61 -7.59 0.17
CA LEU A 27 -15.31 -6.16 0.04
C LEU A 27 -14.38 -5.92 -1.14
N ALA A 28 -14.64 -4.86 -1.89
CA ALA A 28 -13.71 -4.32 -2.88
C ALA A 28 -13.29 -2.93 -2.45
N ARG A 29 -12.00 -2.64 -2.53
CA ARG A 29 -11.44 -1.36 -2.08
C ARG A 29 -10.52 -0.80 -3.17
N THR A 30 -10.78 0.43 -3.60
CA THR A 30 -9.90 1.12 -4.53
C THR A 30 -9.06 2.13 -3.77
N ILE A 31 -7.75 2.04 -3.89
CA ILE A 31 -6.82 2.89 -3.14
C ILE A 31 -5.86 3.55 -4.11
N ASP A 32 -5.72 4.88 -3.98
CA ASP A 32 -4.67 5.64 -4.64
C ASP A 32 -3.50 5.73 -3.67
N PHE A 33 -2.39 5.09 -4.01
CA PHE A 33 -1.21 5.03 -3.15
C PHE A 33 -0.28 6.22 -3.33
N GLU A 34 -0.50 7.04 -4.36
CA GLU A 34 0.45 8.11 -4.69
C GLU A 34 0.80 9.00 -3.48
N PRO A 35 -0.16 9.45 -2.66
CA PRO A 35 0.17 10.33 -1.55
C PRO A 35 1.08 9.73 -0.49
N ILE A 36 1.21 8.41 -0.45
CA ILE A 36 2.02 7.76 0.60
C ILE A 36 3.32 7.16 0.06
N LEU A 37 3.64 7.36 -1.22
CA LEU A 37 4.86 6.81 -1.82
C LEU A 37 6.05 7.71 -1.51
N GLU A 38 6.44 7.74 -0.24
CA GLU A 38 7.54 8.56 0.28
C GLU A 38 8.43 7.71 1.16
N GLY A 39 9.65 8.19 1.44
CA GLY A 39 10.55 7.53 2.34
C GLY A 39 11.34 6.41 1.68
N GLU A 40 12.13 5.70 2.49
CA GLU A 40 13.02 4.66 1.97
C GLU A 40 12.27 3.45 1.43
N LEU A 41 11.20 3.06 2.11
CA LEU A 41 10.49 1.83 1.75
C LEU A 41 9.55 2.05 0.56
N TYR A 42 8.75 3.11 0.58
CA TYR A 42 7.71 3.32 -0.42
C TYR A 42 8.10 4.31 -1.51
N GLY A 43 9.11 5.16 -1.26
CA GLY A 43 9.54 6.15 -2.25
C GLY A 43 9.91 5.54 -3.61
N PRO A 44 10.64 4.42 -3.65
CA PRO A 44 10.99 3.80 -4.93
C PRO A 44 9.77 3.42 -5.78
N LEU A 45 8.61 3.23 -5.17
CA LEU A 45 7.39 2.89 -5.90
C LEU A 45 6.78 4.08 -6.66
N ARG A 46 7.35 5.28 -6.52
CA ARG A 46 6.95 6.43 -7.34
C ARG A 46 7.33 6.25 -8.81
N HIS A 47 8.21 5.32 -9.12
CA HIS A 47 8.43 4.91 -10.50
C HIS A 47 7.25 4.06 -10.95
N PRO A 48 6.52 4.47 -11.99
CA PRO A 48 5.35 3.71 -12.42
C PRO A 48 5.67 2.26 -12.77
N ALA A 49 6.84 2.01 -13.36
CA ALA A 49 7.24 0.65 -13.70
C ALA A 49 7.48 -0.19 -12.44
N ALA A 50 7.99 0.42 -11.37
CA ALA A 50 8.20 -0.29 -10.11
C ALA A 50 6.87 -0.58 -9.43
N PHE A 51 5.97 0.39 -9.40
CA PHE A 51 4.64 0.18 -8.80
C PHE A 51 3.88 -0.93 -9.55
N ALA A 52 4.01 -0.96 -10.87
CA ALA A 52 3.31 -1.96 -11.69
C ALA A 52 3.77 -3.39 -11.43
N LYS A 53 4.90 -3.58 -10.72
CA LYS A 53 5.38 -4.91 -10.37
C LYS A 53 4.70 -5.50 -9.15
N VAL A 54 3.63 -4.88 -8.68
CA VAL A 54 2.85 -5.41 -7.57
C VAL A 54 2.36 -6.82 -7.87
N THR A 55 2.43 -7.69 -6.87
CA THR A 55 1.90 -9.05 -6.97
C THR A 55 1.11 -9.37 -5.72
N LEU A 56 0.25 -10.37 -5.84
CA LEU A 56 -0.47 -10.90 -4.69
C LEU A 56 0.29 -12.12 -4.19
N ASP A 57 0.77 -12.03 -2.95
CA ASP A 57 1.51 -13.14 -2.36
C ASP A 57 0.53 -14.22 -1.93
N PRO A 58 0.67 -15.47 -2.43
CA PRO A 58 -0.29 -16.52 -2.13
C PRO A 58 -0.19 -17.10 -0.72
N GLU A 59 0.88 -16.79 0.00
CA GLU A 59 1.06 -17.27 1.37
C GLU A 59 0.54 -16.29 2.39
N ILE A 60 0.83 -15.00 2.22
CA ILE A 60 0.42 -13.97 3.18
C ILE A 60 -0.82 -13.22 2.74
N HIS A 61 -1.32 -13.47 1.53
CA HIS A 61 -2.59 -12.96 1.00
C HIS A 61 -2.70 -11.44 1.03
N THR A 62 -1.61 -10.78 0.68
CA THR A 62 -1.59 -9.33 0.52
C THR A 62 -0.71 -8.93 -0.65
N VAL A 63 -0.76 -7.64 -0.99
CA VAL A 63 0.05 -7.11 -2.09
C VAL A 63 1.48 -6.89 -1.63
N VAL A 64 2.42 -7.26 -2.48
CA VAL A 64 3.85 -7.09 -2.22
C VAL A 64 4.53 -6.58 -3.47
N TRP A 65 5.69 -5.96 -3.27
CA TRP A 65 6.54 -5.47 -4.36
C TRP A 65 7.93 -6.08 -4.23
N PRO A 66 8.68 -6.18 -5.34
CA PRO A 66 9.99 -6.86 -5.34
C PRO A 66 11.00 -6.30 -4.34
N TYR A 67 10.84 -5.05 -3.91
CA TYR A 67 11.80 -4.40 -3.01
C TYR A 67 11.48 -4.62 -1.53
N GLY A 68 10.55 -5.50 -1.23
CA GLY A 68 10.17 -5.79 0.14
C GLY A 68 9.06 -4.91 0.71
N ALA A 69 8.58 -3.96 -0.07
CA ALA A 69 7.42 -3.16 0.36
C ALA A 69 6.16 -4.03 0.36
N ASP A 70 5.36 -3.89 1.39
CA ASP A 70 4.09 -4.60 1.50
C ASP A 70 3.15 -3.80 2.40
N PHE A 71 1.92 -4.28 2.50
CA PHE A 71 0.92 -3.69 3.40
C PHE A 71 0.16 -4.82 4.09
N ASP A 72 -0.19 -4.58 5.35
CA ASP A 72 -1.04 -5.49 6.09
C ASP A 72 -2.44 -5.51 5.47
N PRO A 73 -3.01 -6.69 5.19
CA PRO A 73 -4.34 -6.77 4.58
C PRO A 73 -5.43 -6.07 5.39
N ALA A 74 -5.35 -6.14 6.72
CA ALA A 74 -6.35 -5.49 7.58
C ALA A 74 -6.28 -3.97 7.42
N THR A 75 -5.08 -3.41 7.29
CA THR A 75 -4.91 -1.98 7.07
C THR A 75 -5.54 -1.55 5.75
N LEU A 76 -5.34 -2.33 4.70
CA LEU A 76 -5.92 -2.01 3.39
C LEU A 76 -7.44 -2.22 3.38
N HIS A 77 -7.92 -3.24 4.09
CA HIS A 77 -9.36 -3.49 4.22
C HIS A 77 -10.06 -2.30 4.87
N ASP A 78 -9.45 -1.75 5.91
CA ASP A 78 -10.01 -0.65 6.67
C ASP A 78 -9.35 0.68 6.31
N TRP A 79 -8.93 0.82 5.05
CA TRP A 79 -8.15 1.95 4.59
C TRP A 79 -8.72 3.32 5.00
N PRO A 80 -10.04 3.58 4.91
CA PRO A 80 -10.56 4.89 5.34
C PRO A 80 -10.20 5.24 6.78
N GLU A 81 -10.01 4.26 7.65
CA GLU A 81 -9.65 4.50 9.04
C GLU A 81 -8.15 4.78 9.22
N HIS A 82 -7.33 4.36 8.25
CA HIS A 82 -5.87 4.47 8.34
C HIS A 82 -5.29 5.53 7.40
N GLU A 83 -6.08 5.96 6.43
CA GLU A 83 -5.58 6.81 5.36
C GLU A 83 -4.95 8.11 5.88
N ALA A 84 -5.60 8.78 6.81
CA ALA A 84 -5.10 10.05 7.34
C ALA A 84 -3.76 9.86 8.05
N ALA A 85 -3.62 8.76 8.80
CA ALA A 85 -2.37 8.46 9.50
C ALA A 85 -1.24 8.17 8.53
N PHE A 86 -1.54 7.44 7.44
CA PHE A 86 -0.54 7.17 6.41
C PHE A 86 -0.13 8.45 5.67
N HIS A 87 -1.09 9.33 5.36
CA HIS A 87 -0.77 10.61 4.73
C HIS A 87 0.12 11.45 5.63
N ALA A 88 -0.17 11.49 6.93
CA ALA A 88 0.65 12.23 7.88
C ALA A 88 2.05 11.63 8.01
N ALA A 89 2.14 10.30 8.04
CA ALA A 89 3.43 9.62 8.09
C ALA A 89 4.25 9.90 6.84
N ALA A 90 3.60 9.87 5.67
CA ALA A 90 4.28 10.14 4.40
C ALA A 90 4.86 11.55 4.36
N ARG A 91 4.13 12.53 4.89
CA ARG A 91 4.66 13.90 4.99
C ARG A 91 5.90 13.94 5.87
N ARG A 92 5.91 13.19 6.98
CA ARG A 92 7.10 13.11 7.84
C ARG A 92 8.26 12.45 7.13
N TRP A 93 8.00 11.38 6.37
CA TRP A 93 9.04 10.69 5.62
C TRP A 93 9.65 11.61 4.56
N SER A 94 8.82 12.38 3.87
CA SER A 94 9.27 13.33 2.88
C SER A 94 10.12 14.44 3.52
N HIS A 95 9.68 14.96 4.68
CA HIS A 95 10.43 15.97 5.41
C HIS A 95 11.76 15.44 5.92
N ALA A 96 11.78 14.22 6.45
CA ALA A 96 13.01 13.62 6.92
C ALA A 96 14.00 13.46 5.77
N GLY A 97 13.53 13.05 4.59
CA GLY A 97 14.37 12.96 3.41
C GLY A 97 14.91 14.31 2.98
N ALA A 98 14.05 15.35 3.00
CA ALA A 98 14.47 16.69 2.64
C ALA A 98 15.50 17.23 3.64
N ASN A 99 15.30 16.97 4.93
CA ASN A 99 16.21 17.43 5.97
C ASN A 99 17.56 16.72 5.94
N ALA A 100 17.62 15.55 5.36
CA ALA A 100 18.86 14.82 5.19
C ALA A 100 19.73 15.41 4.10
N GLN A 101 19.21 16.32 3.31
CA GLN A 101 19.99 17.01 2.28
C GLN A 101 20.86 18.06 2.90
N PRO A 102 22.14 18.09 2.59
CA PRO A 102 23.03 19.15 3.08
C PRO A 102 22.65 20.49 2.51
#